data_9f9c6d63029f63e5ae2e15d8931cf9ec
#
_entry.id   9f9c6d63029f63e5ae2e15d8931cf9ec
#
_cell.length_a   1.000
_cell.length_b   1.000
_cell.length_c   1.000
_cell.angle_alpha   90.00
_cell.angle_beta   90.00
_cell.angle_gamma   90.00
#
_symmetry.space_group_name_H-M   'P 1'
#
loop_
_entity.id
_entity.type
_entity.pdbx_description
1 polymer ?
#
loop_
_entity_poly.entity_id
_entity_poly.type
_entity_poly.pdbx_seq_one_letter_code
_entity_poly.pdbx_strand_id
1 'polypeptide(L)'
;MELYVEKRYLKIPVKFAGENRRFTLSENGVPVYAFDAAYAPDAPDAEYYADLRDYAGRTVALDAPENFVPVFCDAPAPLAPAQNALRPAVHFTAERGWINDPNGLCFYDGRYHLFYQHNPYGRLWGNMHWGHAVSPDLFHWTHREEALFSDMEGAMFSGSAVVDRENCAGLKRGSETPLLFFYTSAGKRSTQCLAYSTDGGETLVKYGGNPLLPELVGGNRDPKVVFDAERSRWLMALYFEGRNYGIFVSQDLLHWTLLQRFDLPGDDECPDLYPLTADDGRTLWIYSGAHDMYYVGEFDKKGLYQPIQAVGQLSYSSAAYAAQTYFYEPGKPVIRLAWNRSEIPGAPFNGSMCTPMEMTLRNIGGRYYLCAHPVEGVESLVRNETRRDGETLCDYAQPLRSKACRIAFETKSVPFSCKVYGLDICVETGGVSCGEAFLPRTEEETMQVEILCDTTSTEIYLNGTAITAVPHVQDPEQASFSLHAETPVHFEKFRVAELAL
;
A
#
# COMPACT_ATOMS: atom_id res chain seq x y z
N MET A 1 -16.11 33.77 -7.69
CA MET A 1 -15.61 34.92 -6.91
C MET A 1 -14.14 35.16 -7.19
N GLU A 2 -13.67 36.43 -7.11
CA GLU A 2 -12.23 36.72 -7.07
C GLU A 2 -11.70 36.36 -5.68
N LEU A 3 -10.60 35.60 -5.61
CA LEU A 3 -9.99 35.12 -4.38
C LEU A 3 -8.51 35.50 -4.36
N TYR A 4 -8.10 36.37 -3.46
CA TYR A 4 -6.68 36.58 -3.17
C TYR A 4 -6.20 35.49 -2.22
N VAL A 5 -5.22 34.70 -2.63
CA VAL A 5 -4.68 33.58 -1.83
C VAL A 5 -3.71 34.16 -0.79
N GLU A 6 -4.24 34.50 0.37
CA GLU A 6 -3.48 35.15 1.45
C GLU A 6 -2.48 34.22 2.11
N LYS A 7 -2.83 32.94 2.24
CA LYS A 7 -2.04 31.91 2.92
C LYS A 7 -2.12 30.60 2.17
N ARG A 8 -1.21 29.69 2.50
CA ARG A 8 -1.04 28.42 1.82
C ARG A 8 -2.28 27.53 1.82
N TYR A 9 -2.98 27.42 2.94
CA TYR A 9 -4.08 26.47 3.08
C TYR A 9 -5.44 27.15 3.11
N LEU A 10 -6.36 26.64 2.28
CA LEU A 10 -7.78 27.01 2.28
C LEU A 10 -8.55 25.92 3.03
N LYS A 11 -9.25 26.32 4.11
CA LYS A 11 -10.02 25.42 4.97
C LYS A 11 -11.33 25.01 4.29
N ILE A 12 -11.63 23.72 4.32
CA ILE A 12 -12.85 23.10 3.77
C ILE A 12 -13.55 22.30 4.89
N PRO A 13 -14.56 22.86 5.54
CA PRO A 13 -15.38 22.09 6.50
C PRO A 13 -16.26 21.09 5.73
N VAL A 14 -16.28 19.82 6.17
CA VAL A 14 -16.87 18.70 5.44
C VAL A 14 -17.79 17.88 6.34
N LYS A 15 -18.91 17.42 5.75
CA LYS A 15 -19.81 16.42 6.33
C LYS A 15 -19.54 15.07 5.67
N PHE A 16 -19.27 14.01 6.48
CA PHE A 16 -18.89 12.70 5.90
C PHE A 16 -19.95 12.07 5.00
N ALA A 17 -21.23 12.26 5.36
CA ALA A 17 -22.37 11.80 4.59
C ALA A 17 -22.94 12.88 3.63
N GLY A 18 -22.20 13.97 3.40
CA GLY A 18 -22.61 15.06 2.51
C GLY A 18 -22.40 14.74 1.03
N GLU A 19 -23.06 15.52 0.19
CA GLU A 19 -22.81 15.47 -1.25
C GLU A 19 -21.57 16.27 -1.62
N ASN A 20 -20.75 15.73 -2.50
CA ASN A 20 -19.62 16.45 -3.05
C ASN A 20 -20.04 17.64 -3.88
N ARG A 21 -19.35 18.74 -3.70
CA ARG A 21 -19.45 19.97 -4.46
C ARG A 21 -18.12 20.29 -5.10
N ARG A 22 -18.16 20.75 -6.34
CA ARG A 22 -16.98 21.10 -7.11
C ARG A 22 -16.43 22.46 -6.69
N PHE A 23 -15.10 22.51 -6.53
CA PHE A 23 -14.31 23.73 -6.41
C PHE A 23 -13.39 23.81 -7.63
N THR A 24 -13.35 24.96 -8.29
CA THR A 24 -12.48 25.16 -9.46
C THR A 24 -11.76 26.49 -9.35
N LEU A 25 -10.42 26.43 -9.35
CA LEU A 25 -9.57 27.61 -9.44
C LEU A 25 -9.24 27.85 -10.91
N SER A 26 -9.32 29.13 -11.32
CA SER A 26 -9.00 29.57 -12.69
C SER A 26 -8.08 30.78 -12.67
N GLU A 27 -7.12 30.81 -13.59
CA GLU A 27 -6.29 31.97 -13.89
C GLU A 27 -6.60 32.47 -15.32
N ASN A 28 -6.88 33.79 -15.46
CA ASN A 28 -7.24 34.37 -16.73
C ASN A 28 -8.38 33.65 -17.47
N GLY A 29 -9.34 33.10 -16.70
CA GLY A 29 -10.48 32.37 -17.27
C GLY A 29 -10.18 30.89 -17.65
N VAL A 30 -8.98 30.42 -17.43
CA VAL A 30 -8.58 29.03 -17.69
C VAL A 30 -8.55 28.25 -16.35
N PRO A 31 -9.28 27.13 -16.21
CA PRO A 31 -9.18 26.27 -15.06
C PRO A 31 -7.74 25.73 -14.88
N VAL A 32 -7.20 25.86 -13.66
CA VAL A 32 -5.83 25.43 -13.33
C VAL A 32 -5.79 24.37 -12.24
N TYR A 33 -6.80 24.33 -11.37
CA TYR A 33 -6.93 23.32 -10.34
C TYR A 33 -8.39 23.09 -9.99
N ALA A 34 -8.76 21.86 -9.67
CA ALA A 34 -10.12 21.55 -9.26
C ALA A 34 -10.16 20.34 -8.34
N PHE A 35 -11.10 20.34 -7.39
CA PHE A 35 -11.37 19.25 -6.47
C PHE A 35 -12.84 19.21 -6.07
N ASP A 36 -13.25 18.06 -5.52
CA ASP A 36 -14.59 17.83 -5.00
C ASP A 36 -14.54 17.61 -3.49
N ALA A 37 -15.43 18.25 -2.75
CA ALA A 37 -15.55 18.08 -1.30
C ALA A 37 -17.01 18.15 -0.85
N ALA A 38 -17.37 17.39 0.17
CA ALA A 38 -18.70 17.40 0.77
C ALA A 38 -18.85 18.61 1.73
N TYR A 39 -18.72 19.81 1.15
CA TYR A 39 -18.70 21.07 1.87
C TYR A 39 -19.95 21.31 2.72
N ALA A 40 -19.75 21.54 4.01
CA ALA A 40 -20.82 21.82 4.97
C ALA A 40 -20.30 22.76 6.07
N PRO A 41 -20.54 24.10 5.97
CA PRO A 41 -20.05 25.05 6.96
C PRO A 41 -20.76 24.93 8.31
N ASP A 42 -22.02 24.47 8.31
CA ASP A 42 -22.83 24.30 9.49
C ASP A 42 -22.66 22.88 10.06
N ALA A 43 -22.08 22.74 11.24
CA ALA A 43 -21.82 21.47 11.93
C ALA A 43 -21.04 20.42 11.09
N PRO A 44 -19.82 20.73 10.66
CA PRO A 44 -18.95 19.79 9.95
C PRO A 44 -18.52 18.63 10.85
N ASP A 45 -18.29 17.45 10.25
CA ASP A 45 -17.70 16.31 10.94
C ASP A 45 -16.17 16.43 11.03
N ALA A 46 -15.55 17.10 10.02
CA ALA A 46 -14.12 17.35 9.95
C ALA A 46 -13.77 18.60 9.13
N GLU A 47 -12.53 19.05 9.29
CA GLU A 47 -11.92 20.09 8.47
C GLU A 47 -10.83 19.49 7.62
N TYR A 48 -10.89 19.72 6.30
CA TYR A 48 -9.84 19.43 5.33
C TYR A 48 -9.22 20.72 4.81
N TYR A 49 -8.10 20.62 4.10
CA TYR A 49 -7.31 21.79 3.73
C TYR A 49 -6.81 21.64 2.30
N ALA A 50 -7.20 22.59 1.42
CA ALA A 50 -6.63 22.64 0.09
C ALA A 50 -5.29 23.39 0.14
N ASP A 51 -4.23 22.70 -0.26
CA ASP A 51 -2.89 23.28 -0.37
C ASP A 51 -2.79 24.12 -1.65
N LEU A 52 -2.76 25.40 -1.49
CA LEU A 52 -2.69 26.38 -2.57
C LEU A 52 -1.30 27.02 -2.70
N ARG A 53 -0.23 26.26 -2.34
CA ARG A 53 1.17 26.75 -2.37
C ARG A 53 1.55 27.43 -3.69
N ASP A 54 1.10 26.87 -4.81
CA ASP A 54 1.42 27.35 -6.14
C ASP A 54 0.68 28.64 -6.52
N TYR A 55 -0.32 29.01 -5.75
CA TYR A 55 -1.16 30.19 -5.95
C TYR A 55 -0.98 31.27 -4.89
N ALA A 56 -0.16 31.02 -3.87
CA ALA A 56 0.06 31.96 -2.77
C ALA A 56 0.53 33.34 -3.25
N GLY A 57 -0.07 34.38 -2.71
CA GLY A 57 0.21 35.78 -3.09
C GLY A 57 -0.41 36.21 -4.44
N ARG A 58 -1.25 35.37 -5.07
CA ARG A 58 -1.91 35.69 -6.35
C ARG A 58 -3.43 35.80 -6.17
N THR A 59 -4.07 36.49 -7.09
CA THR A 59 -5.52 36.51 -7.20
C THR A 59 -5.95 35.49 -8.26
N VAL A 60 -6.85 34.58 -7.90
CA VAL A 60 -7.44 33.57 -8.77
C VAL A 60 -8.95 33.70 -8.78
N ALA A 61 -9.60 33.28 -9.84
CA ALA A 61 -11.05 33.11 -9.83
C ALA A 61 -11.37 31.76 -9.18
N LEU A 62 -12.27 31.77 -8.18
CA LEU A 62 -12.78 30.58 -7.54
C LEU A 62 -14.26 30.39 -7.88
N ASP A 63 -14.59 29.26 -8.49
CA ASP A 63 -15.94 28.71 -8.56
C ASP A 63 -16.12 27.71 -7.40
N ALA A 64 -17.09 27.97 -6.54
CA ALA A 64 -17.34 27.23 -5.29
C ALA A 64 -18.84 27.30 -4.96
N PRO A 65 -19.35 26.48 -4.00
CA PRO A 65 -20.73 26.60 -3.52
C PRO A 65 -21.12 28.03 -3.13
N GLU A 66 -22.36 28.43 -3.41
CA GLU A 66 -22.84 29.82 -3.19
C GLU A 66 -22.63 30.34 -1.76
N ASN A 67 -22.70 29.44 -0.77
CA ASN A 67 -22.50 29.77 0.65
C ASN A 67 -21.04 29.61 1.11
N PHE A 68 -20.09 29.39 0.21
CA PHE A 68 -18.69 29.22 0.56
C PHE A 68 -18.08 30.54 1.04
N VAL A 69 -17.49 30.49 2.24
CA VAL A 69 -16.72 31.60 2.82
C VAL A 69 -15.26 31.17 2.94
N PRO A 70 -14.34 31.78 2.18
CA PRO A 70 -12.92 31.41 2.26
C PRO A 70 -12.33 31.69 3.63
N VAL A 71 -11.68 30.69 4.20
CA VAL A 71 -10.90 30.82 5.45
C VAL A 71 -9.52 30.24 5.22
N PHE A 72 -8.49 31.07 5.34
CA PHE A 72 -7.10 30.69 5.13
C PHE A 72 -6.37 30.43 6.44
N CYS A 73 -5.37 29.53 6.39
CA CYS A 73 -4.43 29.28 7.49
C CYS A 73 -3.03 28.97 6.96
N ASP A 74 -2.04 29.10 7.85
CA ASP A 74 -0.64 28.81 7.50
C ASP A 74 -0.32 27.31 7.59
N ALA A 75 -1.09 26.57 8.39
CA ALA A 75 -0.97 25.12 8.57
C ALA A 75 -2.33 24.50 8.92
N PRO A 76 -2.56 23.22 8.57
CA PRO A 76 -3.70 22.45 9.08
C PRO A 76 -3.72 22.41 10.61
N ALA A 77 -4.90 22.59 11.23
CA ALA A 77 -5.02 22.44 12.66
C ALA A 77 -4.79 20.97 13.07
N PRO A 78 -4.18 20.68 14.22
CA PRO A 78 -4.11 19.31 14.74
C PRO A 78 -5.49 18.68 14.87
N LEU A 79 -5.56 17.35 14.72
CA LEU A 79 -6.80 16.61 15.00
C LEU A 79 -7.16 16.70 16.48
N ALA A 80 -8.45 16.74 16.79
CA ALA A 80 -8.91 16.59 18.15
C ALA A 80 -8.44 15.25 18.76
N PRO A 81 -8.10 15.18 20.05
CA PRO A 81 -7.61 13.94 20.67
C PRO A 81 -8.52 12.74 20.44
N ALA A 82 -9.85 12.92 20.49
CA ALA A 82 -10.82 11.87 20.25
C ALA A 82 -10.77 11.33 18.81
N GLN A 83 -10.56 12.19 17.81
CA GLN A 83 -10.38 11.79 16.41
C GLN A 83 -9.04 11.07 16.20
N ASN A 84 -7.97 11.60 16.80
CA ASN A 84 -6.66 10.99 16.70
C ASN A 84 -6.60 9.61 17.39
N ALA A 85 -7.38 9.39 18.44
CA ALA A 85 -7.49 8.10 19.14
C ALA A 85 -8.08 6.95 18.29
N LEU A 86 -8.70 7.28 17.14
CA LEU A 86 -9.21 6.31 16.18
C LEU A 86 -8.13 5.74 15.25
N ARG A 87 -6.89 6.27 15.29
CA ARG A 87 -5.80 5.76 14.48
C ARG A 87 -5.50 4.30 14.79
N PRO A 88 -5.15 3.51 13.75
CA PRO A 88 -4.48 2.24 13.96
C PRO A 88 -3.25 2.41 14.85
N ALA A 89 -2.98 1.40 15.68
CA ALA A 89 -1.91 1.48 16.68
C ALA A 89 -0.52 1.25 16.06
N VAL A 90 -0.44 0.47 14.98
CA VAL A 90 0.82 0.10 14.31
C VAL A 90 0.77 0.24 12.79
N HIS A 91 -0.41 0.18 12.16
CA HIS A 91 -0.54 0.37 10.72
C HIS A 91 -0.47 1.85 10.33
N PHE A 92 0.18 2.12 9.21
CA PHE A 92 0.22 3.48 8.64
C PHE A 92 -1.16 3.91 8.11
N THR A 93 -1.54 5.16 8.39
CA THR A 93 -2.65 5.87 7.73
C THR A 93 -2.30 7.34 7.56
N ALA A 94 -2.94 8.05 6.62
CA ALA A 94 -2.72 9.48 6.42
C ALA A 94 -3.14 10.30 7.67
N GLU A 95 -2.62 11.51 7.80
CA GLU A 95 -3.07 12.42 8.87
C GLU A 95 -4.56 12.74 8.73
N ARG A 96 -5.02 12.95 7.50
CA ARG A 96 -6.43 13.16 7.10
C ARG A 96 -6.66 12.56 5.73
N GLY A 97 -7.93 12.42 5.37
CA GLY A 97 -8.32 12.02 4.04
C GLY A 97 -8.39 10.53 3.82
N TRP A 98 -8.59 10.14 2.58
CA TRP A 98 -8.60 8.75 2.13
C TRP A 98 -7.23 8.34 1.63
N ILE A 99 -6.83 7.12 1.93
CA ILE A 99 -5.70 6.48 1.24
C ILE A 99 -6.12 5.17 0.60
N ASN A 100 -5.49 4.83 -0.52
CA ASN A 100 -5.53 3.49 -1.12
C ASN A 100 -4.10 3.03 -1.48
N ASP A 101 -3.80 2.69 -2.71
CA ASP A 101 -2.59 1.99 -3.13
C ASP A 101 -1.29 2.62 -2.62
N PRO A 102 -0.34 1.82 -2.15
CA PRO A 102 1.03 2.27 -1.96
C PRO A 102 1.67 2.58 -3.32
N ASN A 103 2.41 3.68 -3.41
CA ASN A 103 3.03 4.19 -4.63
C ASN A 103 4.48 4.56 -4.38
N GLY A 104 5.26 4.59 -5.45
CA GLY A 104 6.59 5.20 -5.41
C GLY A 104 7.52 4.66 -4.33
N LEU A 105 7.37 3.38 -3.98
CA LEU A 105 8.09 2.74 -2.88
C LEU A 105 9.57 2.62 -3.21
N CYS A 106 10.44 3.30 -2.44
CA CYS A 106 11.89 3.18 -2.56
C CYS A 106 12.59 3.35 -1.21
N PHE A 107 13.79 2.79 -1.09
CA PHE A 107 14.69 3.05 0.02
C PHE A 107 15.82 3.96 -0.47
N TYR A 108 15.91 5.15 0.11
CA TYR A 108 16.92 6.13 -0.27
C TYR A 108 17.38 6.91 0.96
N ASP A 109 18.67 7.19 1.02
CA ASP A 109 19.34 7.95 2.09
C ASP A 109 18.94 7.49 3.51
N GLY A 110 18.93 6.15 3.72
CA GLY A 110 18.63 5.55 5.02
C GLY A 110 17.15 5.57 5.42
N ARG A 111 16.25 5.88 4.51
CA ARG A 111 14.80 5.97 4.76
C ARG A 111 14.01 5.20 3.73
N TYR A 112 12.95 4.55 4.19
CA TYR A 112 11.88 4.05 3.36
C TYR A 112 10.94 5.19 3.00
N HIS A 113 10.70 5.40 1.71
CA HIS A 113 9.71 6.33 1.20
C HIS A 113 8.44 5.56 0.86
N LEU A 114 7.33 6.03 1.37
CA LEU A 114 5.98 5.60 1.04
C LEU A 114 5.25 6.80 0.44
N PHE A 115 5.03 6.76 -0.86
CA PHE A 115 3.98 7.57 -1.46
C PHE A 115 2.70 6.72 -1.49
N TYR A 116 1.56 7.37 -1.55
CA TYR A 116 0.28 6.67 -1.52
C TYR A 116 -0.80 7.46 -2.24
N GLN A 117 -1.76 6.77 -2.84
CA GLN A 117 -2.97 7.39 -3.36
C GLN A 117 -3.67 8.13 -2.24
N HIS A 118 -3.98 9.41 -2.46
CA HIS A 118 -4.52 10.27 -1.43
C HIS A 118 -5.66 11.16 -1.95
N ASN A 119 -6.81 11.13 -1.25
CA ASN A 119 -7.81 12.18 -1.36
C ASN A 119 -7.68 13.11 -0.14
N PRO A 120 -7.09 14.30 -0.27
CA PRO A 120 -6.88 15.21 0.85
C PRO A 120 -8.15 15.98 1.26
N TYR A 121 -9.29 15.80 0.57
CA TYR A 121 -10.51 16.59 0.75
C TYR A 121 -11.70 15.79 1.27
N GLY A 122 -11.51 14.52 1.59
CA GLY A 122 -12.57 13.66 2.09
C GLY A 122 -12.08 12.27 2.45
N ARG A 123 -12.93 11.49 3.11
CA ARG A 123 -12.62 10.15 3.58
C ARG A 123 -13.06 9.03 2.63
N LEU A 124 -13.42 9.37 1.39
CA LEU A 124 -13.80 8.45 0.33
C LEU A 124 -12.88 8.63 -0.87
N TRP A 125 -12.83 7.62 -1.74
CA TRP A 125 -12.08 7.66 -2.98
C TRP A 125 -12.48 8.87 -3.85
N GLY A 126 -11.51 9.54 -4.41
CA GLY A 126 -11.68 10.71 -5.29
C GLY A 126 -10.46 11.61 -5.24
N ASN A 127 -10.39 12.65 -6.07
CA ASN A 127 -9.32 13.67 -6.07
C ASN A 127 -7.90 13.11 -5.96
N MET A 128 -7.56 12.03 -6.67
CA MET A 128 -6.31 11.32 -6.44
C MET A 128 -5.06 12.17 -6.62
N HIS A 129 -4.36 12.34 -5.53
CA HIS A 129 -3.02 12.90 -5.37
C HIS A 129 -2.06 11.80 -4.91
N TRP A 130 -0.80 12.11 -4.75
CA TRP A 130 0.14 11.29 -4.01
C TRP A 130 0.52 11.98 -2.72
N GLY A 131 0.10 11.42 -1.58
CA GLY A 131 0.65 11.76 -0.28
C GLY A 131 2.05 11.15 -0.12
N HIS A 132 2.80 11.59 0.90
CA HIS A 132 4.16 11.12 1.15
C HIS A 132 4.43 10.95 2.64
N ALA A 133 5.14 9.89 2.98
CA ALA A 133 5.69 9.65 4.32
C ALA A 133 7.04 8.95 4.21
N VAL A 134 7.88 9.13 5.24
CA VAL A 134 9.18 8.47 5.33
C VAL A 134 9.34 7.76 6.67
N SER A 135 10.06 6.64 6.67
CA SER A 135 10.34 5.86 7.88
C SER A 135 11.77 5.31 7.89
N PRO A 136 12.43 5.23 9.04
CA PRO A 136 13.69 4.53 9.17
C PRO A 136 13.53 2.99 9.19
N ASP A 137 12.33 2.47 9.51
CA ASP A 137 12.11 1.08 9.88
C ASP A 137 10.76 0.48 9.42
N LEU A 138 9.99 1.20 8.57
CA LEU A 138 8.69 0.82 8.03
C LEU A 138 7.51 0.90 9.03
N PHE A 139 7.75 1.33 10.27
CA PHE A 139 6.72 1.48 11.31
C PHE A 139 6.63 2.89 11.86
N HIS A 140 7.77 3.52 12.17
CA HIS A 140 7.82 4.89 12.67
C HIS A 140 7.82 5.88 11.50
N TRP A 141 6.61 6.25 11.05
CA TRP A 141 6.43 7.12 9.91
C TRP A 141 6.38 8.61 10.28
N THR A 142 7.04 9.41 9.47
CA THR A 142 6.94 10.87 9.50
C THR A 142 6.23 11.31 8.22
N HIS A 143 5.05 11.91 8.36
CA HIS A 143 4.32 12.49 7.23
C HIS A 143 5.11 13.64 6.62
N ARG A 144 5.02 13.75 5.31
CA ARG A 144 5.57 14.82 4.49
C ARG A 144 4.45 15.59 3.83
N GLU A 145 4.81 16.62 3.10
CA GLU A 145 3.88 17.36 2.29
C GLU A 145 3.32 16.51 1.15
N GLU A 146 2.14 16.90 0.62
CA GLU A 146 1.60 16.32 -0.60
C GLU A 146 2.64 16.41 -1.72
N ALA A 147 2.93 15.28 -2.35
CA ALA A 147 4.06 15.16 -3.27
C ALA A 147 3.67 15.40 -4.73
N LEU A 148 2.51 14.88 -5.16
CA LEU A 148 2.06 14.98 -6.54
C LEU A 148 0.59 15.36 -6.60
N PHE A 149 0.31 16.52 -7.17
CA PHE A 149 -1.03 17.09 -7.27
C PHE A 149 -1.71 16.67 -8.56
N SER A 150 -3.02 16.39 -8.49
CA SER A 150 -3.87 16.34 -9.68
C SER A 150 -3.81 17.68 -10.42
N ASP A 151 -4.01 17.64 -11.72
CA ASP A 151 -4.09 18.82 -12.56
C ASP A 151 -5.22 18.68 -13.59
N MET A 152 -5.33 19.61 -14.52
CA MET A 152 -6.37 19.59 -15.54
C MET A 152 -6.19 18.48 -16.60
N GLU A 153 -5.02 17.84 -16.65
CA GLU A 153 -4.77 16.67 -17.51
C GLU A 153 -5.28 15.38 -16.89
N GLY A 154 -5.32 15.29 -15.54
CA GLY A 154 -5.87 14.14 -14.86
C GLY A 154 -5.56 14.02 -13.37
N ALA A 155 -6.16 13.04 -12.75
CA ALA A 155 -5.83 12.56 -11.41
C ALA A 155 -4.52 11.78 -11.43
N MET A 156 -3.79 11.81 -10.32
CA MET A 156 -2.51 11.11 -10.17
C MET A 156 -2.77 9.67 -9.66
N PHE A 157 -2.96 8.73 -10.61
CA PHE A 157 -3.16 7.32 -10.29
C PHE A 157 -1.85 6.63 -9.96
N SER A 158 -1.96 5.35 -9.59
CA SER A 158 -0.89 4.56 -9.02
C SER A 158 0.33 4.43 -9.92
N GLY A 159 1.45 4.07 -9.27
CA GLY A 159 2.72 3.91 -9.96
C GLY A 159 3.87 3.61 -9.00
N SER A 160 5.09 3.56 -9.53
CA SER A 160 6.29 3.07 -8.85
C SER A 160 7.47 4.02 -8.91
N ALA A 161 8.48 3.77 -8.07
CA ALA A 161 9.73 4.53 -8.07
C ALA A 161 10.91 3.75 -8.68
N VAL A 162 11.88 4.50 -9.14
CA VAL A 162 13.24 4.04 -9.50
C VAL A 162 14.27 4.97 -8.87
N VAL A 163 15.29 4.41 -8.23
CA VAL A 163 16.49 5.14 -7.80
C VAL A 163 17.49 5.09 -8.95
N ASP A 164 17.57 6.17 -9.75
CA ASP A 164 18.38 6.23 -10.98
C ASP A 164 19.84 6.55 -10.69
N ARG A 165 20.57 5.61 -10.07
CA ARG A 165 21.96 5.79 -9.62
C ARG A 165 22.91 6.09 -10.78
N GLU A 166 22.69 5.50 -11.94
CA GLU A 166 23.51 5.64 -13.14
C GLU A 166 23.09 6.84 -14.01
N ASN A 167 22.05 7.57 -13.59
CA ASN A 167 21.46 8.68 -14.34
C ASN A 167 21.06 8.29 -15.78
N CYS A 168 20.41 7.13 -15.91
CA CYS A 168 19.97 6.60 -17.21
C CYS A 168 18.99 7.57 -17.90
N ALA A 169 18.12 8.24 -17.13
CA ALA A 169 17.18 9.23 -17.65
C ALA A 169 17.82 10.59 -17.96
N GLY A 170 19.07 10.83 -17.57
CA GLY A 170 19.75 12.10 -17.78
C GLY A 170 19.18 13.29 -16.98
N LEU A 171 18.44 13.01 -15.89
CA LEU A 171 17.74 14.04 -15.09
C LEU A 171 18.50 14.49 -13.87
N LYS A 172 19.71 13.98 -13.63
CA LYS A 172 20.54 14.37 -12.49
C LYS A 172 20.87 15.87 -12.50
N ARG A 173 20.69 16.49 -11.36
CA ARG A 173 21.09 17.88 -11.10
C ARG A 173 21.90 17.93 -9.81
N GLY A 174 23.12 18.48 -9.88
CA GLY A 174 24.01 18.51 -8.72
C GLY A 174 24.56 17.13 -8.36
N SER A 175 24.69 16.84 -7.05
CA SER A 175 25.28 15.60 -6.52
C SER A 175 24.23 14.50 -6.28
N GLU A 176 22.96 14.88 -6.05
CA GLU A 176 21.90 13.96 -5.67
C GLU A 176 21.58 12.95 -6.78
N THR A 177 21.29 11.73 -6.37
CA THR A 177 20.75 10.69 -7.27
C THR A 177 19.29 11.01 -7.58
N PRO A 178 18.89 11.05 -8.85
CA PRO A 178 17.49 11.27 -9.19
C PRO A 178 16.61 10.11 -8.70
N LEU A 179 15.50 10.45 -8.07
CA LEU A 179 14.39 9.54 -7.81
C LEU A 179 13.35 9.76 -8.90
N LEU A 180 12.99 8.72 -9.62
CA LEU A 180 12.05 8.78 -10.73
C LEU A 180 10.74 8.11 -10.30
N PHE A 181 9.62 8.74 -10.60
CA PHE A 181 8.28 8.29 -10.20
C PHE A 181 7.41 8.13 -11.44
N PHE A 182 7.15 6.89 -11.81
CA PHE A 182 6.29 6.55 -12.94
C PHE A 182 4.87 6.45 -12.42
N TYR A 183 3.92 7.16 -13.04
CA TYR A 183 2.53 7.21 -12.60
C TYR A 183 1.58 7.26 -13.80
N THR A 184 0.31 6.96 -13.54
CA THR A 184 -0.73 7.16 -14.54
C THR A 184 -1.42 8.49 -14.32
N SER A 185 -1.43 9.36 -15.34
CA SER A 185 -2.30 10.52 -15.39
C SER A 185 -3.66 10.10 -15.94
N ALA A 186 -4.67 10.07 -15.06
CA ALA A 186 -6.03 9.58 -15.37
C ALA A 186 -7.00 10.74 -15.54
N GLY A 187 -7.19 11.17 -16.78
CA GLY A 187 -8.10 12.23 -17.16
C GLY A 187 -9.01 11.79 -18.30
N LYS A 188 -9.07 12.59 -19.38
CA LYS A 188 -9.75 12.17 -20.61
C LYS A 188 -9.13 10.95 -21.25
N ARG A 189 -7.87 10.70 -20.97
CA ARG A 189 -7.07 9.55 -21.39
C ARG A 189 -6.25 9.07 -20.20
N SER A 190 -5.93 7.77 -20.17
CA SER A 190 -5.00 7.17 -19.21
C SER A 190 -3.62 7.07 -19.83
N THR A 191 -2.71 7.98 -19.46
CA THR A 191 -1.36 8.05 -20.01
C THR A 191 -0.32 7.75 -18.94
N GLN A 192 0.80 7.12 -19.33
CA GLN A 192 1.88 6.85 -18.39
C GLN A 192 2.85 8.03 -18.40
N CYS A 193 3.10 8.57 -17.24
CA CYS A 193 3.86 9.80 -17.02
C CYS A 193 5.02 9.56 -16.05
N LEU A 194 5.93 10.53 -16.02
CA LEU A 194 7.08 10.58 -15.13
C LEU A 194 7.05 11.89 -14.32
N ALA A 195 7.28 11.77 -13.02
CA ALA A 195 7.77 12.85 -12.18
C ALA A 195 9.15 12.46 -11.62
N TYR A 196 9.94 13.41 -11.20
CA TYR A 196 11.26 13.15 -10.63
C TYR A 196 11.60 14.11 -9.51
N SER A 197 12.48 13.65 -8.63
CA SER A 197 13.08 14.44 -7.55
C SER A 197 14.59 14.46 -7.69
N THR A 198 15.20 15.60 -7.35
CA THR A 198 16.66 15.77 -7.24
C THR A 198 17.05 16.35 -5.87
N ASP A 199 16.19 16.18 -4.88
CA ASP A 199 16.35 16.64 -3.50
C ASP A 199 15.99 15.56 -2.46
N GLY A 200 16.17 14.28 -2.84
CA GLY A 200 15.91 13.15 -1.95
C GLY A 200 14.42 12.82 -1.75
N GLY A 201 13.54 13.21 -2.68
CA GLY A 201 12.11 12.93 -2.62
C GLY A 201 11.28 13.99 -1.88
N GLU A 202 11.86 15.11 -1.48
CA GLU A 202 11.14 16.18 -0.80
C GLU A 202 10.20 16.93 -1.77
N THR A 203 10.65 17.13 -3.03
CA THR A 203 9.79 17.72 -4.10
C THR A 203 9.79 16.86 -5.34
N LEU A 204 8.62 16.76 -5.98
CA LEU A 204 8.43 16.05 -7.24
C LEU A 204 8.08 17.04 -8.37
N VAL A 205 8.84 16.96 -9.46
CA VAL A 205 8.64 17.77 -10.65
C VAL A 205 8.13 16.88 -11.78
N LYS A 206 6.97 17.20 -12.36
CA LYS A 206 6.44 16.51 -13.54
C LYS A 206 7.39 16.69 -14.73
N TYR A 207 7.72 15.60 -15.40
CA TYR A 207 8.66 15.63 -16.52
C TYR A 207 8.07 16.38 -17.72
N GLY A 208 8.83 17.31 -18.29
CA GLY A 208 8.35 18.14 -19.39
C GLY A 208 8.11 17.41 -20.72
N GLY A 209 8.59 16.15 -20.83
CA GLY A 209 8.36 15.29 -22.00
C GLY A 209 7.19 14.31 -21.84
N ASN A 210 6.37 14.47 -20.80
CA ASN A 210 5.18 13.63 -20.62
C ASN A 210 4.16 13.80 -21.76
N PRO A 211 3.36 12.75 -22.09
CA PRO A 211 3.43 11.40 -21.52
C PRO A 211 4.56 10.56 -22.14
N LEU A 212 5.14 9.61 -21.34
CA LEU A 212 6.08 8.61 -21.83
C LEU A 212 5.39 7.54 -22.69
N LEU A 213 4.17 7.15 -22.32
CA LEU A 213 3.31 6.27 -23.09
C LEU A 213 1.92 6.89 -23.21
N PRO A 214 1.37 6.95 -24.44
CA PRO A 214 -0.02 7.39 -24.64
C PRO A 214 -0.99 6.33 -24.08
N GLU A 215 -2.27 6.66 -24.08
CA GLU A 215 -3.31 5.67 -23.85
C GLU A 215 -3.25 4.59 -24.94
N LEU A 216 -3.08 3.34 -24.53
CA LEU A 216 -2.97 2.18 -25.43
C LEU A 216 -4.28 1.40 -25.52
N VAL A 217 -4.98 1.33 -24.39
CA VAL A 217 -6.36 0.84 -24.24
C VAL A 217 -7.04 1.71 -23.19
N GLY A 218 -8.36 1.82 -23.24
CA GLY A 218 -9.07 2.64 -22.26
C GLY A 218 -8.82 2.18 -20.84
N GLY A 219 -8.16 3.03 -20.04
CA GLY A 219 -7.90 2.76 -18.63
C GLY A 219 -6.63 2.00 -18.28
N ASN A 220 -5.66 1.88 -19.22
CA ASN A 220 -4.35 1.31 -18.89
C ASN A 220 -3.64 2.11 -17.80
N ARG A 221 -3.09 1.43 -16.77
CA ARG A 221 -2.59 2.08 -15.54
C ARG A 221 -1.59 1.25 -14.75
N ASP A 222 -1.09 1.85 -13.67
CA ASP A 222 -0.29 1.26 -12.60
C ASP A 222 1.08 0.74 -13.07
N PRO A 223 1.97 1.64 -13.60
CA PRO A 223 3.27 1.24 -14.10
C PRO A 223 4.21 0.83 -12.96
N LYS A 224 4.73 -0.41 -13.03
CA LYS A 224 5.81 -0.89 -12.15
C LYS A 224 7.10 -1.05 -12.92
N VAL A 225 8.14 -0.35 -12.49
CA VAL A 225 9.45 -0.34 -13.16
C VAL A 225 10.51 -1.05 -12.33
N VAL A 226 11.29 -1.95 -13.01
CA VAL A 226 12.36 -2.72 -12.40
C VAL A 226 13.52 -2.89 -13.39
N PHE A 227 14.76 -3.06 -12.89
CA PHE A 227 15.93 -3.30 -13.71
C PHE A 227 16.19 -4.80 -13.87
N ASP A 228 16.27 -5.28 -15.11
CA ASP A 228 16.74 -6.61 -15.48
C ASP A 228 18.26 -6.57 -15.67
N ALA A 229 18.99 -6.87 -14.59
CA ALA A 229 20.44 -6.78 -14.56
C ALA A 229 21.10 -7.80 -15.52
N GLU A 230 20.51 -8.99 -15.70
CA GLU A 230 21.04 -10.02 -16.61
C GLU A 230 21.08 -9.56 -18.06
N ARG A 231 20.07 -8.76 -18.47
CA ARG A 231 19.91 -8.26 -19.84
C ARG A 231 20.22 -6.77 -19.97
N SER A 232 20.66 -6.11 -18.89
CA SER A 232 21.01 -4.69 -18.86
C SER A 232 19.92 -3.81 -19.47
N ARG A 233 18.66 -3.98 -19.01
CA ARG A 233 17.50 -3.25 -19.51
C ARG A 233 16.52 -2.93 -18.39
N TRP A 234 15.73 -1.90 -18.58
CA TRP A 234 14.59 -1.57 -17.73
C TRP A 234 13.33 -2.28 -18.23
N LEU A 235 12.52 -2.79 -17.32
CA LEU A 235 11.21 -3.38 -17.57
C LEU A 235 10.15 -2.54 -16.90
N MET A 236 9.00 -2.36 -17.58
CA MET A 236 7.80 -1.80 -17.00
C MET A 236 6.66 -2.79 -17.15
N ALA A 237 6.13 -3.27 -16.05
CA ALA A 237 4.84 -3.96 -16.02
C ALA A 237 3.72 -2.93 -16.04
N LEU A 238 2.67 -3.16 -16.82
CA LEU A 238 1.53 -2.26 -16.98
C LEU A 238 0.24 -3.07 -17.11
N TYR A 239 -0.77 -2.66 -16.38
CA TYR A 239 -2.13 -3.18 -16.54
C TYR A 239 -2.81 -2.55 -17.76
N PHE A 240 -3.53 -3.35 -18.55
CA PHE A 240 -4.32 -2.89 -19.69
C PHE A 240 -5.81 -2.88 -19.36
N GLU A 241 -6.45 -4.04 -19.40
CA GLU A 241 -7.89 -4.20 -19.14
C GLU A 241 -8.23 -5.65 -18.76
N GLY A 242 -9.23 -5.86 -17.95
CA GLY A 242 -9.68 -7.18 -17.49
C GLY A 242 -8.54 -7.93 -16.79
N ARG A 243 -8.05 -9.02 -17.35
CA ARG A 243 -6.91 -9.78 -16.85
C ARG A 243 -5.64 -9.63 -17.71
N ASN A 244 -5.64 -8.64 -18.62
CA ASN A 244 -4.56 -8.47 -19.60
C ASN A 244 -3.53 -7.46 -19.12
N TYR A 245 -2.27 -7.84 -19.19
CA TYR A 245 -1.11 -7.08 -18.75
C TYR A 245 -0.06 -7.01 -19.84
N GLY A 246 0.87 -6.06 -19.73
CA GLY A 246 2.01 -5.92 -20.63
C GLY A 246 3.32 -5.76 -19.90
N ILE A 247 4.40 -6.14 -20.57
CA ILE A 247 5.77 -5.80 -20.21
C ILE A 247 6.34 -4.93 -21.32
N PHE A 248 6.85 -3.77 -20.94
CA PHE A 248 7.62 -2.87 -21.82
C PHE A 248 9.09 -2.94 -21.47
N VAL A 249 9.93 -2.54 -22.41
CA VAL A 249 11.38 -2.48 -22.26
C VAL A 249 11.90 -1.09 -22.63
N SER A 250 12.90 -0.62 -21.86
CA SER A 250 13.61 0.64 -22.09
C SER A 250 15.11 0.48 -21.81
N GLN A 251 15.92 1.33 -22.44
CA GLN A 251 17.35 1.48 -22.14
C GLN A 251 17.67 2.75 -21.36
N ASP A 252 16.73 3.72 -21.32
CA ASP A 252 16.95 5.06 -20.82
C ASP A 252 15.84 5.56 -19.88
N LEU A 253 14.88 4.70 -19.52
CA LEU A 253 13.71 5.05 -18.66
C LEU A 253 12.73 6.06 -19.27
N LEU A 254 13.03 6.63 -20.43
CA LEU A 254 12.20 7.65 -21.09
C LEU A 254 11.48 7.10 -22.34
N HIS A 255 12.12 6.16 -23.05
CA HIS A 255 11.56 5.57 -24.28
C HIS A 255 11.23 4.10 -24.06
N TRP A 256 9.96 3.75 -24.21
CA TRP A 256 9.42 2.44 -23.88
C TRP A 256 8.85 1.74 -25.11
N THR A 257 9.18 0.46 -25.26
CA THR A 257 8.67 -0.40 -26.34
C THR A 257 7.95 -1.59 -25.73
N LEU A 258 6.75 -1.89 -26.21
CA LEU A 258 6.01 -3.09 -25.79
C LEU A 258 6.79 -4.34 -26.17
N LEU A 259 7.13 -5.13 -25.17
CA LEU A 259 7.82 -6.42 -25.34
C LEU A 259 6.83 -7.57 -25.47
N GLN A 260 5.81 -7.60 -24.61
CA GLN A 260 4.89 -8.74 -24.49
C GLN A 260 3.57 -8.32 -23.85
N ARG A 261 2.49 -9.03 -24.25
CA ARG A 261 1.20 -9.03 -23.53
C ARG A 261 0.88 -10.46 -23.10
N PHE A 262 0.19 -10.60 -21.97
CA PHE A 262 -0.30 -11.88 -21.46
C PHE A 262 -1.44 -11.67 -20.47
N ASP A 263 -2.16 -12.76 -20.17
CA ASP A 263 -3.21 -12.76 -19.18
C ASP A 263 -2.67 -13.25 -17.83
N LEU A 264 -3.11 -12.63 -16.72
CA LEU A 264 -2.97 -13.14 -15.36
C LEU A 264 -4.37 -13.55 -14.85
N PRO A 265 -4.72 -14.84 -14.91
CA PRO A 265 -6.05 -15.29 -14.51
C PRO A 265 -6.35 -15.03 -13.03
N GLY A 266 -7.53 -14.50 -12.76
CA GLY A 266 -8.01 -14.24 -11.40
C GLY A 266 -7.51 -12.91 -10.82
N ASP A 267 -6.84 -12.09 -11.62
CA ASP A 267 -6.33 -10.79 -11.21
C ASP A 267 -6.67 -9.68 -12.21
N ASP A 268 -6.61 -8.46 -11.73
CA ASP A 268 -6.71 -7.20 -12.47
C ASP A 268 -5.86 -6.14 -11.75
N GLU A 269 -5.62 -4.98 -12.37
CA GLU A 269 -4.91 -3.82 -11.80
C GLU A 269 -3.50 -4.11 -11.20
N CYS A 270 -2.83 -3.07 -10.81
CA CYS A 270 -1.64 -2.99 -9.96
C CYS A 270 -0.60 -4.10 -10.19
N PRO A 271 -0.02 -4.24 -11.40
CA PRO A 271 1.02 -5.24 -11.63
C PRO A 271 2.26 -4.98 -10.78
N ASP A 272 2.89 -6.06 -10.32
CA ASP A 272 4.22 -6.02 -9.75
C ASP A 272 5.15 -7.02 -10.46
N LEU A 273 6.43 -6.67 -10.58
CA LEU A 273 7.43 -7.49 -11.27
C LEU A 273 8.77 -7.35 -10.56
N TYR A 274 9.32 -8.46 -10.08
CA TYR A 274 10.58 -8.47 -9.34
C TYR A 274 11.22 -9.86 -9.34
N PRO A 275 12.57 -9.98 -9.27
CA PRO A 275 13.24 -11.26 -9.11
C PRO A 275 13.32 -11.67 -7.63
N LEU A 276 13.23 -12.98 -7.38
CA LEU A 276 13.51 -13.62 -6.09
C LEU A 276 14.43 -14.82 -6.28
N THR A 277 15.37 -14.98 -5.36
CA THR A 277 16.16 -16.20 -5.26
C THR A 277 15.48 -17.19 -4.34
N ALA A 278 15.11 -18.36 -4.86
CA ALA A 278 14.48 -19.42 -4.10
C ALA A 278 15.49 -20.11 -3.16
N ASP A 279 14.97 -20.90 -2.21
CA ASP A 279 15.76 -21.68 -1.24
C ASP A 279 16.64 -22.76 -1.92
N ASP A 280 16.35 -23.15 -3.16
CA ASP A 280 17.18 -24.02 -3.99
C ASP A 280 18.28 -23.29 -4.78
N GLY A 281 18.39 -21.96 -4.62
CA GLY A 281 19.40 -21.11 -5.25
C GLY A 281 19.04 -20.61 -6.65
N ARG A 282 17.87 -20.96 -7.24
CA ARG A 282 17.43 -20.41 -8.51
C ARG A 282 16.85 -19.01 -8.33
N THR A 283 17.27 -18.07 -9.17
CA THR A 283 16.62 -16.75 -9.24
C THR A 283 15.52 -16.79 -10.30
N LEU A 284 14.30 -16.50 -9.88
CA LEU A 284 13.11 -16.53 -10.71
C LEU A 284 12.38 -15.18 -10.62
N TRP A 285 11.60 -14.86 -11.63
CA TRP A 285 10.83 -13.62 -11.69
C TRP A 285 9.39 -13.87 -11.26
N ILE A 286 8.92 -13.02 -10.36
CA ILE A 286 7.52 -12.99 -9.93
C ILE A 286 6.80 -11.91 -10.73
N TYR A 287 5.64 -12.24 -11.26
CA TYR A 287 4.69 -11.29 -11.82
C TYR A 287 3.36 -11.46 -11.06
N SER A 288 2.86 -10.41 -10.44
CA SER A 288 1.61 -10.45 -9.67
C SER A 288 0.70 -9.26 -10.01
N GLY A 289 -0.57 -9.33 -9.59
CA GLY A 289 -1.54 -8.26 -9.71
C GLY A 289 -2.15 -7.88 -8.34
N ALA A 290 -3.19 -7.07 -8.35
CA ALA A 290 -3.77 -6.45 -7.16
C ALA A 290 -4.38 -7.44 -6.16
N HIS A 291 -4.87 -8.61 -6.63
CA HIS A 291 -5.44 -9.68 -5.81
C HIS A 291 -4.41 -10.74 -5.40
N ASP A 292 -3.12 -10.50 -5.66
CA ASP A 292 -2.03 -11.43 -5.34
C ASP A 292 -2.09 -12.79 -6.04
N MET A 293 -2.74 -12.86 -7.18
CA MET A 293 -2.47 -13.94 -8.13
C MET A 293 -1.08 -13.71 -8.70
N TYR A 294 -0.28 -14.77 -8.83
CA TYR A 294 1.09 -14.60 -9.28
C TYR A 294 1.56 -15.72 -10.23
N TYR A 295 2.42 -15.35 -11.15
CA TYR A 295 3.28 -16.27 -11.89
C TYR A 295 4.68 -16.29 -11.30
N VAL A 296 5.29 -17.48 -11.30
CA VAL A 296 6.73 -17.68 -11.16
C VAL A 296 7.26 -18.00 -12.54
N GLY A 297 8.26 -17.28 -13.03
CA GLY A 297 8.73 -17.42 -14.40
C GLY A 297 10.18 -17.04 -14.60
N GLU A 298 10.61 -17.13 -15.85
CA GLU A 298 11.93 -16.76 -16.33
C GLU A 298 11.81 -15.96 -17.62
N PHE A 299 12.81 -15.17 -17.96
CA PHE A 299 12.92 -14.60 -19.29
C PHE A 299 13.70 -15.56 -20.21
N ASP A 300 13.11 -15.95 -21.33
CA ASP A 300 13.72 -16.82 -22.31
C ASP A 300 14.88 -16.16 -23.10
N LYS A 301 15.49 -16.89 -24.01
CA LYS A 301 16.59 -16.38 -24.86
C LYS A 301 16.21 -15.21 -25.77
N LYS A 302 14.92 -15.02 -26.02
CA LYS A 302 14.36 -13.86 -26.75
C LYS A 302 14.05 -12.70 -25.82
N GLY A 303 14.22 -12.89 -24.51
CA GLY A 303 13.89 -11.93 -23.48
C GLY A 303 12.40 -11.82 -23.18
N LEU A 304 11.58 -12.83 -23.54
CA LEU A 304 10.16 -12.89 -23.24
C LEU A 304 9.94 -13.61 -21.90
N TYR A 305 9.04 -13.09 -21.08
CA TYR A 305 8.66 -13.71 -19.82
C TYR A 305 7.86 -14.99 -20.05
N GLN A 306 8.28 -16.08 -19.42
CA GLN A 306 7.66 -17.40 -19.54
C GLN A 306 7.34 -17.92 -18.13
N PRO A 307 6.06 -18.08 -17.76
CA PRO A 307 5.71 -18.80 -16.56
C PRO A 307 6.22 -20.25 -16.59
N ILE A 308 6.82 -20.71 -15.51
CA ILE A 308 7.33 -22.10 -15.39
C ILE A 308 6.37 -23.04 -14.69
N GLN A 309 5.29 -22.51 -14.14
CA GLN A 309 4.23 -23.27 -13.45
C GLN A 309 2.88 -22.56 -13.59
N ALA A 310 1.81 -23.26 -13.21
CA ALA A 310 0.48 -22.64 -13.14
C ALA A 310 0.43 -21.47 -12.15
N VAL A 311 -0.51 -20.55 -12.38
CA VAL A 311 -0.73 -19.40 -11.51
C VAL A 311 -0.89 -19.85 -10.05
N GLY A 312 -0.25 -19.11 -9.13
CA GLY A 312 -0.40 -19.23 -7.69
C GLY A 312 -1.29 -18.12 -7.12
N GLN A 313 -1.71 -18.28 -5.89
CA GLN A 313 -2.40 -17.27 -5.10
C GLN A 313 -1.68 -17.14 -3.76
N LEU A 314 -1.35 -15.90 -3.36
CA LEU A 314 -0.72 -15.62 -2.07
C LEU A 314 -1.75 -15.14 -1.06
N SER A 315 -2.58 -14.16 -1.43
CA SER A 315 -3.57 -13.55 -0.53
C SER A 315 -4.97 -14.12 -0.75
N TYR A 316 -5.62 -14.43 0.36
CA TYR A 316 -7.02 -14.85 0.45
C TYR A 316 -7.85 -13.77 1.17
N SER A 317 -7.48 -12.52 0.94
CA SER A 317 -7.96 -11.37 1.70
C SER A 317 -9.23 -10.77 1.14
N SER A 318 -10.06 -10.25 2.04
CA SER A 318 -11.14 -9.30 1.70
C SER A 318 -10.73 -7.84 1.89
N ALA A 319 -9.66 -7.57 2.64
CA ALA A 319 -9.21 -6.22 2.95
C ALA A 319 -7.89 -5.82 2.26
N ALA A 320 -6.90 -6.71 2.14
CA ALA A 320 -5.64 -6.36 1.46
C ALA A 320 -5.82 -6.33 -0.06
N TYR A 321 -5.26 -5.28 -0.70
CA TYR A 321 -5.37 -5.05 -2.14
C TYR A 321 -4.20 -4.21 -2.66
N ALA A 322 -3.97 -4.22 -3.98
CA ALA A 322 -3.05 -3.33 -4.69
C ALA A 322 -1.63 -3.32 -4.10
N ALA A 323 -1.11 -4.49 -3.77
CA ALA A 323 0.21 -4.59 -3.18
C ALA A 323 1.31 -4.20 -4.17
N GLN A 324 2.34 -3.55 -3.65
CA GLN A 324 3.53 -3.19 -4.41
C GLN A 324 4.80 -3.47 -3.61
N THR A 325 5.86 -3.93 -4.29
CA THR A 325 7.19 -4.05 -3.69
C THR A 325 7.95 -2.72 -3.77
N TYR A 326 8.84 -2.50 -2.80
CA TYR A 326 9.84 -1.44 -2.87
C TYR A 326 10.72 -1.62 -4.11
N PHE A 327 11.30 -0.53 -4.62
CA PHE A 327 12.24 -0.58 -5.72
C PHE A 327 13.32 -1.64 -5.43
N TYR A 328 13.43 -2.62 -6.32
CA TYR A 328 14.34 -3.74 -6.14
C TYR A 328 15.81 -3.30 -6.26
N GLU A 329 16.61 -3.63 -5.25
CA GLU A 329 18.05 -3.49 -5.26
C GLU A 329 18.70 -4.86 -5.00
N PRO A 330 19.63 -5.33 -5.85
CA PRO A 330 20.30 -6.61 -5.66
C PRO A 330 20.93 -6.78 -4.27
N GLY A 331 20.68 -7.91 -3.63
CA GLY A 331 21.23 -8.22 -2.30
C GLY A 331 20.48 -7.57 -1.14
N LYS A 332 19.39 -6.86 -1.38
CA LYS A 332 18.49 -6.34 -0.36
C LYS A 332 17.22 -7.21 -0.28
N PRO A 333 16.58 -7.28 0.90
CA PRO A 333 15.27 -7.92 1.02
C PRO A 333 14.26 -7.29 0.06
N VAL A 334 13.42 -8.11 -0.54
CA VAL A 334 12.25 -7.63 -1.29
C VAL A 334 11.13 -7.38 -0.30
N ILE A 335 10.81 -6.12 -0.08
CA ILE A 335 9.78 -5.69 0.87
C ILE A 335 8.53 -5.28 0.10
N ARG A 336 7.38 -5.72 0.57
CA ARG A 336 6.06 -5.48 -0.02
C ARG A 336 5.18 -4.74 0.97
N LEU A 337 4.35 -3.84 0.44
CA LEU A 337 3.29 -3.16 1.16
C LEU A 337 1.98 -3.26 0.38
N ALA A 338 0.85 -3.42 1.07
CA ALA A 338 -0.48 -3.48 0.47
C ALA A 338 -1.42 -2.45 1.11
N TRP A 339 -2.40 -1.96 0.36
CA TRP A 339 -3.48 -1.19 0.91
C TRP A 339 -4.42 -2.08 1.74
N ASN A 340 -4.76 -1.66 2.94
CA ASN A 340 -5.77 -2.25 3.80
C ASN A 340 -7.08 -1.45 3.67
N ARG A 341 -8.08 -2.04 3.03
CA ARG A 341 -9.39 -1.45 2.73
C ARG A 341 -10.34 -1.38 3.93
N SER A 342 -9.90 -1.84 5.10
CA SER A 342 -10.72 -1.78 6.31
C SER A 342 -11.07 -0.33 6.64
N GLU A 343 -12.35 -0.07 6.85
CA GLU A 343 -12.81 1.27 7.22
C GLU A 343 -12.39 1.63 8.65
N ILE A 344 -12.15 2.93 8.87
CA ILE A 344 -11.89 3.52 10.19
C ILE A 344 -13.10 4.38 10.54
N PRO A 345 -14.12 3.82 11.22
CA PRO A 345 -15.40 4.51 11.44
C PRO A 345 -15.23 5.81 12.22
N GLY A 346 -15.89 6.87 11.77
CA GLY A 346 -15.94 8.16 12.46
C GLY A 346 -14.66 8.99 12.41
N ALA A 347 -13.58 8.49 11.82
CA ALA A 347 -12.32 9.20 11.71
C ALA A 347 -12.30 10.17 10.50
N PRO A 348 -11.57 11.29 10.58
CA PRO A 348 -11.34 12.19 9.45
C PRO A 348 -10.30 11.67 8.46
N PHE A 349 -9.86 10.42 8.61
CA PHE A 349 -8.98 9.66 7.71
C PHE A 349 -9.59 8.28 7.47
N ASN A 350 -9.26 7.62 6.36
CA ASN A 350 -9.80 6.31 6.04
C ASN A 350 -8.83 5.52 5.14
N GLY A 351 -8.78 4.19 5.34
CA GLY A 351 -7.78 3.31 4.77
C GLY A 351 -6.47 3.33 5.55
N SER A 352 -5.73 2.24 5.47
CA SER A 352 -4.41 2.09 6.08
C SER A 352 -3.52 1.23 5.17
N MET A 353 -2.24 1.10 5.48
CA MET A 353 -1.38 0.09 4.88
C MET A 353 -1.40 -1.17 5.75
N CYS A 354 -1.33 -2.35 5.12
CA CYS A 354 -1.06 -3.61 5.82
C CYS A 354 0.34 -3.60 6.45
N THR A 355 0.62 -4.57 7.30
CA THR A 355 1.97 -4.79 7.82
C THR A 355 2.97 -4.97 6.68
N PRO A 356 4.11 -4.28 6.68
CA PRO A 356 5.18 -4.51 5.70
C PRO A 356 5.68 -5.95 5.75
N MET A 357 5.84 -6.56 4.57
CA MET A 357 6.21 -7.97 4.43
C MET A 357 7.51 -8.14 3.67
N GLU A 358 8.36 -9.04 4.13
CA GLU A 358 9.50 -9.56 3.36
C GLU A 358 9.02 -10.72 2.48
N MET A 359 9.37 -10.64 1.20
CA MET A 359 9.02 -11.64 0.18
C MET A 359 10.13 -12.65 0.01
N THR A 360 9.80 -13.93 0.04
CA THR A 360 10.72 -15.03 -0.23
C THR A 360 10.10 -16.02 -1.21
N LEU A 361 10.92 -16.92 -1.76
CA LEU A 361 10.46 -17.94 -2.69
C LEU A 361 10.95 -19.32 -2.22
N ARG A 362 10.04 -20.28 -2.07
CA ARG A 362 10.36 -21.62 -1.57
C ARG A 362 9.98 -22.69 -2.59
N ASN A 363 10.86 -23.66 -2.76
CA ASN A 363 10.60 -24.87 -3.54
C ASN A 363 10.08 -25.98 -2.62
N ILE A 364 8.78 -26.28 -2.70
CA ILE A 364 8.14 -27.34 -1.92
C ILE A 364 7.67 -28.41 -2.89
N GLY A 365 8.26 -29.59 -2.83
CA GLY A 365 7.91 -30.73 -3.70
C GLY A 365 8.08 -30.46 -5.21
N GLY A 366 8.98 -29.54 -5.62
CA GLY A 366 9.21 -29.19 -7.02
C GLY A 366 8.32 -28.06 -7.53
N ARG A 367 7.46 -27.50 -6.71
CA ARG A 367 6.65 -26.31 -7.01
C ARG A 367 7.17 -25.11 -6.22
N TYR A 368 7.25 -23.96 -6.85
CA TYR A 368 7.66 -22.71 -6.21
C TYR A 368 6.46 -21.98 -5.60
N TYR A 369 6.58 -21.64 -4.34
CA TYR A 369 5.59 -20.87 -3.60
C TYR A 369 6.17 -19.50 -3.24
N LEU A 370 5.46 -18.45 -3.65
CA LEU A 370 5.72 -17.11 -3.14
C LEU A 370 5.33 -17.07 -1.66
N CYS A 371 6.22 -16.58 -0.83
CA CYS A 371 6.01 -16.48 0.61
C CYS A 371 6.14 -15.04 1.07
N ALA A 372 5.33 -14.66 2.04
CA ALA A 372 5.34 -13.36 2.67
C ALA A 372 5.36 -13.50 4.19
N HIS A 373 6.26 -12.80 4.85
CA HIS A 373 6.38 -12.75 6.30
C HIS A 373 6.45 -11.30 6.75
N PRO A 374 5.86 -10.93 7.91
CA PRO A 374 6.09 -9.61 8.49
C PRO A 374 7.60 -9.32 8.59
N VAL A 375 8.00 -8.11 8.23
CA VAL A 375 9.42 -7.71 8.33
C VAL A 375 9.92 -7.81 9.77
N GLU A 376 11.21 -8.10 9.97
CA GLU A 376 11.82 -8.24 11.30
C GLU A 376 11.58 -7.01 12.19
N GLY A 377 11.43 -5.83 11.59
CA GLY A 377 11.12 -4.59 12.29
C GLY A 377 9.91 -4.65 13.23
N VAL A 378 8.97 -5.58 13.02
CA VAL A 378 7.82 -5.79 13.91
C VAL A 378 8.24 -6.18 15.34
N GLU A 379 9.42 -6.79 15.52
CA GLU A 379 9.97 -7.14 16.83
C GLU A 379 10.26 -5.89 17.70
N SER A 380 10.56 -4.76 17.07
CA SER A 380 10.80 -3.49 17.80
C SER A 380 9.54 -2.92 18.45
N LEU A 381 8.35 -3.35 17.98
CA LEU A 381 7.06 -2.91 18.48
C LEU A 381 6.60 -3.71 19.70
N VAL A 382 7.23 -4.86 20.00
CA VAL A 382 6.85 -5.72 21.11
C VAL A 382 7.09 -4.98 22.45
N ARG A 383 6.05 -4.92 23.29
CA ARG A 383 6.10 -4.30 24.62
C ARG A 383 6.01 -5.32 25.74
N ASN A 384 5.07 -6.24 25.62
CA ASN A 384 4.88 -7.35 26.57
C ASN A 384 4.73 -8.64 25.77
N GLU A 385 5.43 -9.68 26.15
CA GLU A 385 5.36 -10.99 25.49
C GLU A 385 5.23 -12.10 26.52
N THR A 386 4.30 -13.01 26.26
CA THR A 386 4.17 -14.29 26.95
C THR A 386 4.61 -15.38 26.00
N ARG A 387 5.50 -16.27 26.45
CA ARG A 387 6.01 -17.44 25.71
C ARG A 387 5.65 -18.72 26.46
N ARG A 388 5.20 -19.73 25.71
CA ARG A 388 4.91 -21.07 26.21
C ARG A 388 5.41 -22.12 25.21
N ASP A 389 6.67 -21.96 24.79
CA ASP A 389 7.33 -22.85 23.84
C ASP A 389 7.49 -24.27 24.45
N GLY A 390 7.18 -25.32 23.67
CA GLY A 390 7.24 -26.72 24.13
C GLY A 390 6.10 -27.15 25.05
N GLU A 391 5.09 -26.33 25.26
CA GLU A 391 3.95 -26.67 26.12
C GLU A 391 2.82 -27.37 25.35
N THR A 392 2.03 -28.14 26.08
CA THR A 392 0.82 -28.80 25.59
C THR A 392 -0.39 -28.18 26.27
N LEU A 393 -1.30 -27.61 25.49
CA LEU A 393 -2.43 -26.81 25.97
C LEU A 393 -3.77 -27.34 25.42
N CYS A 394 -4.84 -27.27 26.23
CA CYS A 394 -6.22 -27.40 25.80
C CYS A 394 -6.90 -26.04 25.81
N ASP A 395 -6.66 -25.27 26.87
CA ASP A 395 -7.24 -23.96 27.09
C ASP A 395 -6.16 -22.98 27.52
N TYR A 396 -6.26 -21.77 26.97
CA TYR A 396 -5.42 -20.66 27.38
C TYR A 396 -6.20 -19.35 27.21
N ALA A 397 -6.02 -18.42 28.12
CA ALA A 397 -6.60 -17.08 28.01
C ALA A 397 -5.66 -16.03 28.63
N GLN A 398 -5.57 -14.90 27.97
CA GLN A 398 -4.78 -13.76 28.40
C GLN A 398 -5.49 -12.46 28.05
N PRO A 399 -5.66 -11.50 29.02
CA PRO A 399 -6.12 -10.17 28.71
C PRO A 399 -5.08 -9.42 27.89
N LEU A 400 -5.51 -8.58 26.97
CA LEU A 400 -4.69 -7.68 26.15
C LEU A 400 -4.94 -6.25 26.61
N ARG A 401 -3.88 -5.46 26.76
CA ARG A 401 -3.93 -4.05 27.21
C ARG A 401 -3.65 -3.07 26.10
N SER A 402 -2.91 -3.50 25.08
CA SER A 402 -2.63 -2.72 23.88
C SER A 402 -3.81 -2.80 22.91
N LYS A 403 -3.87 -1.86 21.96
CA LYS A 403 -4.77 -1.89 20.80
C LYS A 403 -4.27 -2.77 19.66
N ALA A 404 -3.03 -3.24 19.72
CA ALA A 404 -2.46 -4.13 18.73
C ALA A 404 -1.75 -5.30 19.41
N CYS A 405 -1.80 -6.47 18.78
CA CYS A 405 -1.10 -7.64 19.27
C CYS A 405 -0.58 -8.50 18.12
N ARG A 406 0.41 -9.32 18.45
CA ARG A 406 0.95 -10.40 17.61
C ARG A 406 0.83 -11.72 18.35
N ILE A 407 0.24 -12.71 17.69
CA ILE A 407 0.17 -14.08 18.18
C ILE A 407 0.88 -14.95 17.18
N ALA A 408 1.78 -15.82 17.65
CA ALA A 408 2.50 -16.74 16.78
C ALA A 408 2.55 -18.13 17.39
N PHE A 409 2.25 -19.14 16.60
CA PHE A 409 2.37 -20.54 17.02
C PHE A 409 2.91 -21.43 15.91
N GLU A 410 3.63 -22.45 16.36
CA GLU A 410 4.18 -23.51 15.53
C GLU A 410 3.74 -24.85 16.14
N THR A 411 3.01 -25.66 15.35
CA THR A 411 2.46 -26.94 15.82
C THR A 411 2.27 -27.94 14.69
N LYS A 412 2.30 -29.22 15.02
CA LYS A 412 1.86 -30.34 14.14
C LYS A 412 0.47 -30.85 14.53
N SER A 413 -0.04 -30.39 15.65
CA SER A 413 -1.29 -30.89 16.25
C SER A 413 -2.44 -29.94 15.95
N VAL A 414 -3.51 -30.44 15.36
CA VAL A 414 -4.76 -29.75 15.05
C VAL A 414 -5.93 -30.72 15.24
N PRO A 415 -7.20 -30.28 15.42
CA PRO A 415 -7.67 -28.91 15.34
C PRO A 415 -7.64 -28.15 16.68
N PHE A 416 -7.71 -26.83 16.60
CA PHE A 416 -8.00 -25.93 17.71
C PHE A 416 -8.58 -24.61 17.21
N SER A 417 -9.15 -23.82 18.10
CA SER A 417 -9.64 -22.47 17.79
C SER A 417 -8.98 -21.45 18.68
N CYS A 418 -8.88 -20.22 18.20
CA CYS A 418 -8.49 -19.09 19.03
C CYS A 418 -9.41 -17.90 18.74
N LYS A 419 -9.46 -17.00 19.72
CA LYS A 419 -10.21 -15.75 19.61
C LYS A 419 -9.33 -14.59 20.02
N VAL A 420 -9.30 -13.53 19.20
CA VAL A 420 -8.52 -12.32 19.44
C VAL A 420 -9.43 -11.09 19.29
N TYR A 421 -9.55 -10.26 20.34
CA TYR A 421 -10.48 -9.15 20.42
C TYR A 421 -11.90 -9.49 19.92
N GLY A 422 -12.37 -10.72 20.23
CA GLY A 422 -13.69 -11.20 19.80
C GLY A 422 -13.74 -11.87 18.43
N LEU A 423 -12.70 -11.80 17.61
CA LEU A 423 -12.64 -12.45 16.30
C LEU A 423 -12.27 -13.93 16.45
N ASP A 424 -13.10 -14.82 15.90
CA ASP A 424 -12.88 -16.25 15.88
C ASP A 424 -11.95 -16.68 14.74
N ILE A 425 -10.95 -17.51 15.05
CA ILE A 425 -9.99 -18.11 14.12
C ILE A 425 -9.92 -19.59 14.38
N CYS A 426 -10.18 -20.43 13.37
CA CYS A 426 -10.10 -21.87 13.48
C CYS A 426 -8.90 -22.41 12.72
N VAL A 427 -8.13 -23.28 13.38
CA VAL A 427 -6.94 -23.95 12.83
C VAL A 427 -7.27 -25.43 12.67
N GLU A 428 -7.27 -25.91 11.43
CA GLU A 428 -7.69 -27.26 11.05
C GLU A 428 -6.62 -27.94 10.20
N THR A 429 -6.79 -29.24 9.95
CA THR A 429 -5.83 -30.02 9.14
C THR A 429 -5.64 -29.42 7.73
N GLY A 430 -6.70 -28.86 7.13
CA GLY A 430 -6.66 -28.28 5.78
C GLY A 430 -6.12 -26.86 5.71
N GLY A 431 -6.03 -26.14 6.84
CA GLY A 431 -5.64 -24.74 6.84
C GLY A 431 -6.19 -23.92 8.00
N VAL A 432 -6.32 -22.62 7.79
CA VAL A 432 -6.83 -21.66 8.78
C VAL A 432 -8.03 -20.92 8.22
N SER A 433 -9.12 -20.84 8.99
CA SER A 433 -10.31 -20.06 8.63
C SER A 433 -10.53 -18.90 9.59
N CYS A 434 -10.99 -17.76 9.04
CA CYS A 434 -11.35 -16.56 9.78
C CYS A 434 -12.46 -15.82 9.01
N GLY A 435 -13.67 -15.79 9.55
CA GLY A 435 -14.83 -15.29 8.83
C GLY A 435 -15.05 -16.07 7.53
N GLU A 436 -15.09 -15.37 6.40
CA GLU A 436 -15.22 -15.98 5.07
C GLU A 436 -13.87 -16.39 4.45
N ALA A 437 -12.75 -15.96 5.02
CA ALA A 437 -11.42 -16.29 4.52
C ALA A 437 -11.00 -17.70 4.94
N PHE A 438 -10.41 -18.42 3.98
CA PHE A 438 -9.76 -19.72 4.22
C PHE A 438 -8.37 -19.73 3.60
N LEU A 439 -7.35 -19.92 4.43
CA LEU A 439 -5.95 -20.05 4.03
C LEU A 439 -5.62 -21.53 3.89
N PRO A 440 -5.39 -22.05 2.68
CA PRO A 440 -5.06 -23.44 2.46
C PRO A 440 -3.65 -23.76 2.96
N ARG A 441 -3.49 -24.91 3.61
CA ARG A 441 -2.19 -25.45 4.01
C ARG A 441 -1.47 -26.05 2.81
N THR A 442 -0.18 -25.83 2.74
CA THR A 442 0.73 -26.59 1.85
C THR A 442 1.03 -27.99 2.42
N GLU A 443 1.77 -28.83 1.68
CA GLU A 443 2.12 -30.20 2.08
C GLU A 443 3.15 -30.28 3.25
N GLU A 444 3.32 -29.21 4.02
CA GLU A 444 4.24 -29.16 5.15
C GLU A 444 3.61 -29.81 6.41
N GLU A 445 4.42 -30.57 7.16
CA GLU A 445 3.95 -31.23 8.40
C GLU A 445 3.67 -30.25 9.53
N THR A 446 4.45 -29.18 9.62
CA THR A 446 4.32 -28.16 10.67
C THR A 446 3.52 -26.97 10.15
N MET A 447 2.58 -26.51 10.96
CA MET A 447 1.85 -25.28 10.73
C MET A 447 2.49 -24.15 11.54
N GLN A 448 2.91 -23.12 10.84
CA GLN A 448 3.34 -21.84 11.41
C GLN A 448 2.24 -20.83 11.13
N VAL A 449 1.59 -20.36 12.19
CA VAL A 449 0.53 -19.36 12.08
C VAL A 449 0.96 -18.11 12.82
N GLU A 450 0.87 -16.99 12.16
CA GLU A 450 1.10 -15.68 12.74
C GLU A 450 -0.13 -14.80 12.54
N ILE A 451 -0.55 -14.11 13.60
CA ILE A 451 -1.72 -13.24 13.60
C ILE A 451 -1.26 -11.87 14.09
N LEU A 452 -1.51 -10.84 13.29
CA LEU A 452 -1.30 -9.45 13.65
C LEU A 452 -2.66 -8.76 13.68
N CYS A 453 -3.06 -8.29 14.86
CA CYS A 453 -4.32 -7.62 15.07
C CYS A 453 -4.08 -6.16 15.44
N ASP A 454 -4.76 -5.26 14.75
CA ASP A 454 -4.82 -3.83 15.06
C ASP A 454 -6.28 -3.38 15.17
N THR A 455 -6.55 -2.12 15.36
CA THR A 455 -7.86 -1.55 15.72
C THR A 455 -8.99 -1.87 14.76
N THR A 456 -8.71 -2.00 13.47
CA THR A 456 -9.73 -2.16 12.42
C THR A 456 -9.51 -3.35 11.48
N SER A 457 -8.43 -4.12 11.69
CA SER A 457 -8.12 -5.28 10.86
C SER A 457 -7.30 -6.33 11.63
N THR A 458 -7.41 -7.56 11.15
CA THR A 458 -6.57 -8.69 11.59
C THR A 458 -5.95 -9.34 10.37
N GLU A 459 -4.63 -9.49 10.40
CA GLU A 459 -3.84 -10.17 9.37
C GLU A 459 -3.43 -11.56 9.88
N ILE A 460 -3.52 -12.57 9.02
CA ILE A 460 -3.16 -13.95 9.34
C ILE A 460 -2.23 -14.49 8.27
N TYR A 461 -1.15 -15.12 8.69
CA TYR A 461 -0.12 -15.73 7.85
C TYR A 461 -0.03 -17.21 8.18
N LEU A 462 -0.16 -18.08 7.17
CA LEU A 462 -0.01 -19.52 7.30
C LEU A 462 1.21 -19.99 6.50
N ASN A 463 2.25 -20.45 7.19
CA ASN A 463 3.54 -20.89 6.61
C ASN A 463 4.20 -19.86 5.66
N GLY A 464 3.74 -18.63 5.69
CA GLY A 464 4.08 -17.57 4.72
C GLY A 464 3.48 -17.78 3.32
N THR A 465 3.00 -18.98 2.96
CA THR A 465 2.50 -19.33 1.63
C THR A 465 1.05 -18.94 1.37
N ALA A 466 0.32 -18.61 2.42
CA ALA A 466 -1.04 -18.09 2.35
C ALA A 466 -1.21 -16.98 3.41
N ILE A 467 -1.76 -15.85 2.98
CA ILE A 467 -2.01 -14.70 3.85
C ILE A 467 -3.44 -14.20 3.69
N THR A 468 -3.96 -13.54 4.70
CA THR A 468 -5.21 -12.79 4.62
C THR A 468 -5.17 -11.54 5.49
N ALA A 469 -5.95 -10.53 5.14
CA ALA A 469 -6.33 -9.45 6.01
C ALA A 469 -7.86 -9.36 6.01
N VAL A 470 -8.46 -9.35 7.18
CA VAL A 470 -9.91 -9.28 7.35
C VAL A 470 -10.29 -7.99 8.10
N PRO A 471 -11.34 -7.29 7.69
CA PRO A 471 -11.86 -6.18 8.46
C PRO A 471 -12.31 -6.68 9.84
N HIS A 472 -11.83 -6.03 10.87
CA HIS A 472 -12.15 -6.39 12.24
C HIS A 472 -12.07 -5.15 13.14
N VAL A 473 -13.19 -4.50 13.38
CA VAL A 473 -13.25 -3.40 14.36
C VAL A 473 -13.26 -4.01 15.75
N GLN A 474 -12.20 -3.75 16.50
CA GLN A 474 -12.03 -4.29 17.84
C GLN A 474 -13.12 -3.83 18.79
N ASP A 475 -13.64 -4.75 19.60
CA ASP A 475 -14.48 -4.46 20.75
C ASP A 475 -13.60 -4.34 22.01
N PRO A 476 -13.50 -3.14 22.62
CA PRO A 476 -12.69 -2.94 23.82
C PRO A 476 -13.13 -3.83 25.01
N GLU A 477 -14.40 -4.26 25.07
CA GLU A 477 -14.91 -5.15 26.11
C GLU A 477 -14.41 -6.58 25.94
N GLN A 478 -13.93 -6.95 24.74
CA GLN A 478 -13.37 -8.26 24.39
C GLN A 478 -11.84 -8.23 24.23
N ALA A 479 -11.15 -7.30 24.88
CA ALA A 479 -9.69 -7.14 24.79
C ALA A 479 -8.95 -8.31 25.44
N SER A 480 -8.92 -9.45 24.74
CA SER A 480 -8.28 -10.69 25.18
C SER A 480 -7.89 -11.56 23.98
N PHE A 481 -6.91 -12.42 24.23
CA PHE A 481 -6.65 -13.61 23.42
C PHE A 481 -7.07 -14.85 24.20
N SER A 482 -7.75 -15.79 23.53
CA SER A 482 -8.03 -17.11 24.08
C SER A 482 -7.81 -18.21 23.03
N LEU A 483 -7.46 -19.40 23.51
CA LEU A 483 -7.29 -20.62 22.72
C LEU A 483 -8.10 -21.72 23.37
N HIS A 484 -8.76 -22.56 22.56
CA HIS A 484 -9.50 -23.73 22.97
C HIS A 484 -9.26 -24.92 22.03
N ALA A 485 -9.03 -26.10 22.60
CA ALA A 485 -8.90 -27.35 21.88
C ALA A 485 -9.58 -28.50 22.66
N GLU A 486 -10.36 -29.35 21.97
CA GLU A 486 -10.99 -30.54 22.59
C GLU A 486 -9.96 -31.59 23.02
N THR A 487 -8.84 -31.66 22.34
CA THR A 487 -7.71 -32.55 22.64
C THR A 487 -6.43 -31.74 22.84
N PRO A 488 -5.53 -32.13 23.74
CA PRO A 488 -4.30 -31.41 24.00
C PRO A 488 -3.47 -31.17 22.73
N VAL A 489 -3.13 -29.89 22.45
CA VAL A 489 -2.29 -29.45 21.31
C VAL A 489 -0.89 -29.17 21.84
N HIS A 490 0.12 -29.78 21.23
CA HIS A 490 1.52 -29.48 21.51
C HIS A 490 1.99 -28.31 20.61
N PHE A 491 2.51 -27.26 21.23
CA PHE A 491 3.08 -26.09 20.55
C PHE A 491 4.61 -26.11 20.66
N GLU A 492 5.30 -26.26 19.55
CA GLU A 492 6.76 -26.09 19.49
C GLU A 492 7.14 -24.62 19.79
N LYS A 493 6.31 -23.67 19.30
CA LYS A 493 6.34 -22.26 19.68
C LYS A 493 4.92 -21.78 19.98
N PHE A 494 4.80 -20.97 21.02
CA PHE A 494 3.56 -20.28 21.35
C PHE A 494 3.87 -18.93 21.97
N ARG A 495 3.45 -17.87 21.34
CA ARG A 495 3.74 -16.50 21.75
C ARG A 495 2.50 -15.63 21.63
N VAL A 496 2.28 -14.78 22.63
CA VAL A 496 1.29 -13.70 22.63
C VAL A 496 2.02 -12.42 23.02
N ALA A 497 2.11 -11.47 22.12
CA ALA A 497 2.81 -10.20 22.32
C ALA A 497 1.85 -9.01 22.11
N GLU A 498 1.96 -8.00 22.96
CA GLU A 498 1.34 -6.70 22.77
C GLU A 498 2.26 -5.81 21.93
N LEU A 499 1.70 -5.07 20.99
CA LEU A 499 2.43 -4.18 20.10
C LEU A 499 2.06 -2.72 20.39
N ALA A 500 3.05 -1.82 20.25
CA ALA A 500 2.86 -0.37 20.23
C ALA A 500 4.04 0.33 19.54
N LEU A 501 3.77 1.44 18.86
CA LEU A 501 4.78 2.36 18.32
C LEU A 501 5.50 3.13 19.44
#